data_f3bd1c18d32db0238b13f85721101d62
#
_entry.id   f3bd1c18d32db0238b13f85721101d62
#
_cell.length_a   1.000
_cell.length_b   1.000
_cell.length_c   1.000
_cell.angle_alpha   90.00
_cell.angle_beta   90.00
_cell.angle_gamma   90.00
#
_symmetry.space_group_name_H-M   'P 1'
#
loop_
_entity.id
_entity.type
_entity.pdbx_description
1 polymer ?
#
loop_
_entity_poly.entity_id
_entity_poly.type
_entity_poly.pdbx_seq_one_letter_code
_entity_poly.pdbx_strand_id
1 'polypeptide(L)'
;MKKGLLREMLAEFLGTFVLIVFGVGVVAQVVLSKHTAGDFLSINIAWGLAVTMGCYVAAGVTGAHLNPAVTLALAVHRKLPWGKVLPYAVSQLAGAFVASAIVFLTYHDAINAFDGGVRQVLGAQGTAGIWATYPQPFLSTFPGGFIDQVVGTALLVGVIFGITDSRNSPAPAGLAPVVVGLLVLLIGATFGFNSGYAINPARDFGPRLFTFVAGWSGEVFRAGHAWWWVPIVAPCIGGVIGGWAYDACVGHRFPSAG
;
A
#
# COMPACT_ATOMS: atom_id res chain seq x y z
N MET A 1 -24.84 -0.83 -12.40
CA MET A 1 -23.66 -1.69 -12.18
C MET A 1 -24.06 -3.16 -12.33
N LYS A 2 -23.25 -3.99 -13.01
CA LYS A 2 -23.50 -5.46 -13.02
C LYS A 2 -23.34 -5.98 -11.61
N LYS A 3 -24.24 -6.87 -11.15
CA LYS A 3 -24.21 -7.43 -9.76
C LYS A 3 -22.84 -7.98 -9.36
N GLY A 4 -22.05 -8.52 -10.29
CA GLY A 4 -20.70 -9.00 -10.07
C GLY A 4 -19.68 -7.90 -9.75
N LEU A 5 -19.73 -6.76 -10.44
CA LEU A 5 -18.78 -5.65 -10.20
C LEU A 5 -18.97 -5.01 -8.82
N LEU A 6 -20.20 -4.85 -8.35
CA LEU A 6 -20.45 -4.34 -7.00
C LEU A 6 -19.85 -5.26 -5.93
N ARG A 7 -20.00 -6.59 -6.07
CA ARG A 7 -19.41 -7.56 -5.16
C ARG A 7 -17.88 -7.46 -5.15
N GLU A 8 -17.27 -7.30 -6.32
CA GLU A 8 -15.82 -7.11 -6.45
C GLU A 8 -15.35 -5.82 -5.78
N MET A 9 -16.06 -4.70 -6.01
CA MET A 9 -15.78 -3.41 -5.37
C MET A 9 -15.86 -3.48 -3.84
N LEU A 10 -16.88 -4.17 -3.30
CA LEU A 10 -17.02 -4.36 -1.86
C LEU A 10 -15.90 -5.24 -1.28
N ALA A 11 -15.43 -6.24 -2.00
CA ALA A 11 -14.29 -7.06 -1.60
C ALA A 11 -12.98 -6.25 -1.58
N GLU A 12 -12.71 -5.45 -2.62
CA GLU A 12 -11.55 -4.56 -2.68
C GLU A 12 -11.60 -3.49 -1.57
N PHE A 13 -12.78 -2.91 -1.32
CA PHE A 13 -12.99 -1.97 -0.21
C PHE A 13 -12.64 -2.63 1.13
N LEU A 14 -13.26 -3.77 1.44
CA LEU A 14 -13.09 -4.41 2.75
C LEU A 14 -11.66 -4.96 2.93
N GLY A 15 -11.07 -5.57 1.90
CA GLY A 15 -9.69 -6.04 1.95
C GLY A 15 -8.69 -4.89 2.18
N THR A 16 -8.87 -3.77 1.48
CA THR A 16 -8.02 -2.58 1.68
C THR A 16 -8.28 -1.93 3.04
N PHE A 17 -9.53 -1.88 3.49
CA PHE A 17 -9.87 -1.42 4.84
C PHE A 17 -9.11 -2.22 5.91
N VAL A 18 -9.16 -3.55 5.86
CA VAL A 18 -8.45 -4.43 6.82
C VAL A 18 -6.94 -4.19 6.77
N LEU A 19 -6.37 -4.13 5.56
CA LEU A 19 -4.95 -3.84 5.35
C LEU A 19 -4.56 -2.53 6.04
N ILE A 20 -5.31 -1.46 5.84
CA ILE A 20 -4.97 -0.13 6.32
C ILE A 20 -5.24 0.02 7.83
N VAL A 21 -6.30 -0.59 8.37
CA VAL A 21 -6.52 -0.57 9.83
C VAL A 21 -5.31 -1.13 10.58
N PHE A 22 -4.82 -2.30 10.19
CA PHE A 22 -3.66 -2.91 10.86
C PHE A 22 -2.36 -2.17 10.54
N GLY A 23 -2.15 -1.79 9.27
CA GLY A 23 -0.92 -1.12 8.85
C GLY A 23 -0.75 0.28 9.47
N VAL A 24 -1.79 1.10 9.49
CA VAL A 24 -1.77 2.41 10.15
C VAL A 24 -1.79 2.24 11.67
N GLY A 25 -2.54 1.26 12.17
CA GLY A 25 -2.63 0.95 13.60
C GLY A 25 -1.29 0.62 14.24
N VAL A 26 -0.45 -0.20 13.60
CA VAL A 26 0.89 -0.49 14.15
C VAL A 26 1.79 0.74 14.16
N VAL A 27 1.69 1.60 13.12
CA VAL A 27 2.47 2.85 13.10
C VAL A 27 1.99 3.78 14.22
N ALA A 28 0.67 3.90 14.43
CA ALA A 28 0.11 4.66 15.55
C ALA A 28 0.64 4.14 16.89
N GLN A 29 0.61 2.83 17.13
CA GLN A 29 1.13 2.22 18.35
C GLN A 29 2.61 2.59 18.58
N VAL A 30 3.45 2.42 17.58
CA VAL A 30 4.90 2.65 17.71
C VAL A 30 5.21 4.13 17.91
N VAL A 31 4.63 5.01 17.10
CA VAL A 31 4.88 6.46 17.18
C VAL A 31 4.35 7.04 18.49
N LEU A 32 3.09 6.77 18.81
CA LEU A 32 2.45 7.37 19.99
C LEU A 32 3.01 6.84 21.32
N SER A 33 3.52 5.61 21.33
CA SER A 33 4.25 5.06 22.48
C SER A 33 5.71 5.55 22.56
N LYS A 34 6.17 6.41 21.67
CA LYS A 34 7.57 6.84 21.56
C LYS A 34 8.54 5.66 21.50
N HIS A 35 8.19 4.67 20.67
CA HIS A 35 8.96 3.43 20.43
C HIS A 35 9.08 2.48 21.64
N THR A 36 8.26 2.63 22.70
CA THR A 36 8.26 1.69 23.84
C THR A 36 7.41 0.44 23.57
N ALA A 37 6.49 0.50 22.61
CA ALA A 37 5.61 -0.61 22.22
C ALA A 37 5.85 -1.07 20.76
N GLY A 38 7.10 -1.12 20.35
CA GLY A 38 7.54 -1.58 19.03
C GLY A 38 8.58 -0.68 18.40
N ASP A 39 9.04 -1.09 17.24
CA ASP A 39 10.09 -0.45 16.47
C ASP A 39 9.84 -0.57 14.95
N PHE A 40 10.83 -0.19 14.14
CA PHE A 40 10.73 -0.28 12.68
C PHE A 40 10.53 -1.72 12.18
N LEU A 41 11.12 -2.71 12.84
CA LEU A 41 10.95 -4.12 12.47
C LEU A 41 9.55 -4.60 12.75
N SER A 42 8.98 -4.27 13.91
CA SER A 42 7.60 -4.63 14.25
C SER A 42 6.59 -3.98 13.32
N ILE A 43 6.84 -2.72 12.84
CA ILE A 43 6.05 -2.07 11.80
C ILE A 43 6.07 -2.92 10.52
N ASN A 44 7.24 -3.32 10.04
CA ASN A 44 7.37 -4.09 8.80
C ASN A 44 6.69 -5.47 8.89
N ILE A 45 6.85 -6.16 10.03
CA ILE A 45 6.16 -7.44 10.28
C ILE A 45 4.64 -7.23 10.24
N ALA A 46 4.13 -6.23 10.94
CA ALA A 46 2.69 -5.98 11.00
C ALA A 46 2.12 -5.54 9.64
N TRP A 47 2.84 -4.73 8.84
CA TRP A 47 2.41 -4.41 7.48
C TRP A 47 2.35 -5.65 6.58
N GLY A 48 3.31 -6.57 6.67
CA GLY A 48 3.26 -7.84 5.95
C GLY A 48 2.03 -8.67 6.36
N LEU A 49 1.78 -8.80 7.66
CA LEU A 49 0.59 -9.50 8.18
C LEU A 49 -0.71 -8.78 7.80
N ALA A 50 -0.73 -7.44 7.79
CA ALA A 50 -1.89 -6.65 7.37
C ALA A 50 -2.25 -6.92 5.90
N VAL A 51 -1.26 -6.98 5.01
CA VAL A 51 -1.45 -7.39 3.61
C VAL A 51 -2.00 -8.81 3.54
N THR A 52 -1.42 -9.75 4.29
CA THR A 52 -1.90 -11.14 4.36
C THR A 52 -3.39 -11.19 4.72
N MET A 53 -3.79 -10.51 5.80
CA MET A 53 -5.18 -10.52 6.26
C MET A 53 -6.12 -9.83 5.26
N GLY A 54 -5.73 -8.69 4.69
CA GLY A 54 -6.50 -8.03 3.64
C GLY A 54 -6.69 -8.93 2.41
N CYS A 55 -5.63 -9.64 2.00
CA CYS A 55 -5.71 -10.59 0.89
C CYS A 55 -6.66 -11.75 1.20
N TYR A 56 -6.62 -12.35 2.39
CA TYR A 56 -7.57 -13.41 2.74
C TYR A 56 -9.02 -12.95 2.70
N VAL A 57 -9.29 -11.70 3.04
CA VAL A 57 -10.66 -11.14 2.97
C VAL A 57 -11.18 -11.05 1.53
N ALA A 58 -10.34 -10.70 0.56
CA ALA A 58 -10.79 -10.35 -0.79
C ALA A 58 -10.43 -11.40 -1.86
N ALA A 59 -9.44 -12.28 -1.62
CA ALA A 59 -8.85 -13.13 -2.66
C ALA A 59 -9.85 -14.03 -3.37
N GLY A 60 -10.80 -14.60 -2.65
CA GLY A 60 -11.83 -15.46 -3.24
C GLY A 60 -12.82 -14.76 -4.17
N VAL A 61 -12.80 -13.43 -4.22
CA VAL A 61 -13.72 -12.63 -5.05
C VAL A 61 -12.99 -11.93 -6.20
N THR A 62 -11.84 -11.31 -5.92
CA THR A 62 -11.13 -10.45 -6.88
C THR A 62 -9.70 -10.89 -7.18
N GLY A 63 -9.16 -11.82 -6.40
CA GLY A 63 -7.73 -12.07 -6.34
C GLY A 63 -6.99 -11.12 -5.39
N ALA A 64 -7.71 -10.20 -4.72
CA ALA A 64 -7.18 -9.25 -3.73
C ALA A 64 -6.08 -8.34 -4.30
N HIS A 65 -6.48 -7.39 -5.11
CA HIS A 65 -5.52 -6.39 -5.61
C HIS A 65 -5.10 -5.42 -4.50
N LEU A 66 -6.06 -4.84 -3.77
CA LEU A 66 -5.91 -3.92 -2.63
C LEU A 66 -4.95 -2.74 -2.89
N ASN A 67 -4.65 -2.49 -4.16
CA ASN A 67 -3.61 -1.57 -4.60
C ASN A 67 -3.90 -1.12 -6.05
N PRO A 68 -4.11 0.18 -6.30
CA PRO A 68 -4.34 0.68 -7.64
C PRO A 68 -3.19 0.42 -8.61
N ALA A 69 -1.93 0.41 -8.15
CA ALA A 69 -0.78 0.11 -9.00
C ALA A 69 -0.76 -1.37 -9.44
N VAL A 70 -1.10 -2.30 -8.56
CA VAL A 70 -1.29 -3.72 -8.90
C VAL A 70 -2.45 -3.88 -9.88
N THR A 71 -3.57 -3.21 -9.62
CA THR A 71 -4.76 -3.25 -10.49
C THR A 71 -4.43 -2.75 -11.89
N LEU A 72 -3.71 -1.63 -12.00
CA LEU A 72 -3.28 -1.07 -13.28
C LEU A 72 -2.30 -1.99 -14.01
N ALA A 73 -1.30 -2.52 -13.30
CA ALA A 73 -0.34 -3.44 -13.88
C ALA A 73 -1.03 -4.68 -14.46
N LEU A 74 -1.96 -5.29 -13.74
CA LEU A 74 -2.74 -6.43 -14.23
C LEU A 74 -3.55 -6.08 -15.48
N ALA A 75 -4.09 -4.86 -15.59
CA ALA A 75 -4.81 -4.43 -16.77
C ALA A 75 -3.87 -4.23 -17.98
N VAL A 76 -2.70 -3.60 -17.79
CA VAL A 76 -1.68 -3.42 -18.83
C VAL A 76 -1.20 -4.78 -19.37
N HIS A 77 -1.01 -5.76 -18.48
CA HIS A 77 -0.60 -7.11 -18.83
C HIS A 77 -1.75 -8.04 -19.25
N ARG A 78 -2.94 -7.47 -19.56
CA ARG A 78 -4.13 -8.19 -20.05
C ARG A 78 -4.67 -9.26 -19.11
N LYS A 79 -4.34 -9.18 -17.81
CA LYS A 79 -4.83 -10.07 -16.76
C LYS A 79 -6.11 -9.54 -16.08
N LEU A 80 -6.51 -8.30 -16.37
CA LEU A 80 -7.71 -7.64 -15.87
C LEU A 80 -8.36 -6.78 -16.96
N PRO A 81 -9.69 -6.80 -17.14
CA PRO A 81 -10.40 -5.86 -18.02
C PRO A 81 -10.23 -4.40 -17.57
N TRP A 82 -9.89 -3.50 -18.48
CA TRP A 82 -9.69 -2.06 -18.19
C TRP A 82 -10.86 -1.40 -17.48
N GLY A 83 -12.10 -1.82 -17.79
CA GLY A 83 -13.32 -1.28 -17.14
C GLY A 83 -13.40 -1.53 -15.63
N LYS A 84 -12.52 -2.38 -15.06
CA LYS A 84 -12.44 -2.64 -13.62
C LYS A 84 -11.41 -1.76 -12.90
N VAL A 85 -10.48 -1.13 -13.62
CA VAL A 85 -9.36 -0.37 -13.01
C VAL A 85 -9.88 0.75 -12.12
N LEU A 86 -10.68 1.65 -12.67
CA LEU A 86 -11.22 2.78 -11.91
C LEU A 86 -12.17 2.35 -10.76
N PRO A 87 -13.14 1.44 -10.97
CA PRO A 87 -13.97 0.93 -9.88
C PRO A 87 -13.17 0.35 -8.72
N TYR A 88 -12.13 -0.46 -8.99
CA TYR A 88 -11.28 -1.03 -7.95
C TYR A 88 -10.48 0.06 -7.24
N ALA A 89 -9.83 0.97 -7.97
CA ALA A 89 -9.06 2.05 -7.38
C ALA A 89 -9.91 2.94 -6.45
N VAL A 90 -11.13 3.27 -6.86
CA VAL A 90 -12.07 4.04 -6.01
C VAL A 90 -12.46 3.27 -4.75
N SER A 91 -12.74 1.96 -4.87
CA SER A 91 -13.09 1.12 -3.72
C SER A 91 -11.94 0.96 -2.73
N GLN A 92 -10.73 0.75 -3.24
CA GLN A 92 -9.49 0.66 -2.46
C GLN A 92 -9.22 1.99 -1.72
N LEU A 93 -9.37 3.12 -2.41
CA LEU A 93 -9.19 4.45 -1.83
C LEU A 93 -10.20 4.72 -0.70
N ALA A 94 -11.48 4.39 -0.95
CA ALA A 94 -12.53 4.55 0.05
C ALA A 94 -12.30 3.66 1.27
N GLY A 95 -11.88 2.40 1.07
CA GLY A 95 -11.51 1.48 2.16
C GLY A 95 -10.37 2.03 3.01
N ALA A 96 -9.32 2.57 2.37
CA ALA A 96 -8.18 3.16 3.05
C ALA A 96 -8.55 4.43 3.83
N PHE A 97 -9.41 5.29 3.26
CA PHE A 97 -9.90 6.49 3.94
C PHE A 97 -10.73 6.14 5.20
N VAL A 98 -11.69 5.22 5.07
CA VAL A 98 -12.54 4.80 6.20
C VAL A 98 -11.71 4.10 7.29
N ALA A 99 -10.77 3.25 6.90
CA ALA A 99 -9.83 2.61 7.83
C ALA A 99 -9.05 3.64 8.65
N SER A 100 -8.59 4.72 7.98
CA SER A 100 -7.88 5.82 8.65
C SER A 100 -8.72 6.51 9.70
N ALA A 101 -10.01 6.72 9.44
CA ALA A 101 -10.96 7.28 10.41
C ALA A 101 -11.13 6.35 11.62
N ILE A 102 -11.21 5.04 11.41
CA ILE A 102 -11.33 4.06 12.51
C ILE A 102 -10.07 4.08 13.39
N VAL A 103 -8.88 4.09 12.79
CA VAL A 103 -7.63 4.18 13.58
C VAL A 103 -7.55 5.51 14.33
N PHE A 104 -7.95 6.62 13.71
CA PHE A 104 -8.02 7.91 14.39
C PHE A 104 -8.94 7.90 15.61
N LEU A 105 -10.14 7.34 15.47
CA LEU A 105 -11.08 7.23 16.59
C LEU A 105 -10.52 6.32 17.69
N THR A 106 -9.88 5.22 17.32
CA THR A 106 -9.29 4.25 18.27
C THR A 106 -8.14 4.87 19.09
N TYR A 107 -7.30 5.70 18.44
CA TYR A 107 -6.12 6.30 19.06
C TYR A 107 -6.29 7.78 19.42
N HIS A 108 -7.50 8.32 19.36
CA HIS A 108 -7.78 9.75 19.52
C HIS A 108 -7.14 10.35 20.80
N ASP A 109 -7.31 9.71 21.93
CA ASP A 109 -6.78 10.20 23.21
C ASP A 109 -5.24 10.10 23.26
N ALA A 110 -4.67 9.03 22.71
CA ALA A 110 -3.22 8.87 22.61
C ALA A 110 -2.59 9.91 21.68
N ILE A 111 -3.25 10.26 20.58
CA ILE A 111 -2.79 11.30 19.65
C ILE A 111 -2.81 12.65 20.37
N ASN A 112 -3.90 12.99 21.07
CA ASN A 112 -4.01 14.23 21.83
C ASN A 112 -2.97 14.32 22.97
N ALA A 113 -2.68 13.21 23.63
CA ALA A 113 -1.62 13.16 24.64
C ALA A 113 -0.22 13.34 24.03
N PHE A 114 -0.02 12.89 22.77
CA PHE A 114 1.26 12.99 22.09
C PHE A 114 1.52 14.40 21.52
N ASP A 115 0.53 15.01 20.86
CA ASP A 115 0.67 16.28 20.13
C ASP A 115 0.01 17.48 20.80
N GLY A 116 -0.54 17.30 22.02
CA GLY A 116 -1.23 18.37 22.76
C GLY A 116 -2.53 18.84 22.11
N GLY A 117 -3.12 18.04 21.23
CA GLY A 117 -4.32 18.39 20.48
C GLY A 117 -4.05 19.26 19.24
N VAL A 118 -2.79 19.55 18.92
CA VAL A 118 -2.39 20.35 17.76
C VAL A 118 -1.79 19.44 16.68
N ARG A 119 -2.53 19.20 15.62
CA ARG A 119 -2.14 18.32 14.54
C ARG A 119 -0.99 18.91 13.72
N GLN A 120 0.17 18.22 13.70
CA GLN A 120 1.37 18.60 12.96
C GLN A 120 1.73 17.52 11.94
N VAL A 121 2.17 17.95 10.76
CA VAL A 121 2.56 17.01 9.70
C VAL A 121 3.94 16.43 9.97
N LEU A 122 4.93 17.28 10.21
CA LEU A 122 6.34 16.92 10.46
C LEU A 122 6.82 17.50 11.80
N GLY A 123 8.00 17.10 12.22
CA GLY A 123 8.61 17.57 13.46
C GLY A 123 8.45 16.60 14.63
N ALA A 124 8.91 17.00 15.81
CA ALA A 124 8.95 16.14 17.01
C ALA A 124 7.56 15.67 17.49
N GLN A 125 6.53 16.44 17.21
CA GLN A 125 5.13 16.13 17.50
C GLN A 125 4.33 15.83 16.23
N GLY A 126 5.00 15.62 15.10
CA GLY A 126 4.38 15.28 13.83
C GLY A 126 3.71 13.92 13.88
N THR A 127 2.42 13.86 13.56
CA THR A 127 1.62 12.64 13.61
C THR A 127 1.05 12.22 12.26
N ALA A 128 1.14 13.05 11.20
CA ALA A 128 0.64 12.69 9.86
C ALA A 128 1.34 11.47 9.26
N GLY A 129 2.61 11.22 9.62
CA GLY A 129 3.39 10.05 9.23
C GLY A 129 2.83 8.71 9.73
N ILE A 130 1.90 8.73 10.68
CA ILE A 130 1.15 7.54 11.10
C ILE A 130 0.29 7.01 9.93
N TRP A 131 -0.30 7.91 9.15
CA TRP A 131 -1.24 7.58 8.08
C TRP A 131 -0.59 7.46 6.70
N ALA A 132 0.12 8.50 6.27
CA ALA A 132 0.70 8.59 4.95
C ALA A 132 2.23 8.63 5.01
N THR A 133 2.90 8.28 3.91
CA THR A 133 4.35 8.30 3.85
C THR A 133 4.89 9.71 3.61
N TYR A 134 6.07 9.97 4.16
CA TYR A 134 6.84 11.18 3.93
C TYR A 134 8.31 10.81 3.74
N PRO A 135 9.02 11.48 2.81
CA PRO A 135 10.42 11.16 2.55
C PRO A 135 11.31 11.61 3.72
N GLN A 136 12.40 10.90 3.93
CA GLN A 136 13.46 11.35 4.83
C GLN A 136 14.06 12.68 4.32
N PRO A 137 14.58 13.53 5.19
CA PRO A 137 15.12 14.85 4.81
C PRO A 137 16.24 14.81 3.76
N PHE A 138 16.99 13.71 3.68
CA PHE A 138 18.05 13.53 2.69
C PHE A 138 17.52 13.10 1.32
N LEU A 139 16.26 12.64 1.22
CA LEU A 139 15.72 12.08 -0.01
C LEU A 139 15.03 13.16 -0.85
N SER A 140 15.55 13.42 -2.04
CA SER A 140 14.87 14.29 -3.00
C SER A 140 13.55 13.65 -3.47
N THR A 141 12.51 14.46 -3.64
CA THR A 141 11.23 13.98 -4.20
C THR A 141 11.43 13.39 -5.60
N PHE A 142 12.24 14.07 -6.44
CA PHE A 142 12.66 13.62 -7.76
C PHE A 142 14.14 13.94 -7.96
N PRO A 143 14.97 13.02 -8.48
CA PRO A 143 14.62 11.66 -8.91
C PRO A 143 14.59 10.62 -7.78
N GLY A 144 15.22 10.85 -6.63
CA GLY A 144 15.50 9.85 -5.61
C GLY A 144 14.26 9.12 -5.10
N GLY A 145 13.30 9.84 -4.54
CA GLY A 145 12.07 9.24 -4.01
C GLY A 145 11.18 8.63 -5.09
N PHE A 146 11.18 9.22 -6.29
CA PHE A 146 10.46 8.64 -7.42
C PHE A 146 11.02 7.27 -7.81
N ILE A 147 12.35 7.16 -7.92
CA ILE A 147 13.03 5.89 -8.22
C ILE A 147 12.79 4.87 -7.10
N ASP A 148 12.89 5.29 -5.83
CA ASP A 148 12.62 4.46 -4.66
C ASP A 148 11.25 3.76 -4.76
N GLN A 149 10.19 4.51 -5.07
CA GLN A 149 8.84 3.98 -5.22
C GLN A 149 8.64 3.14 -6.50
N VAL A 150 9.30 3.50 -7.59
CA VAL A 150 9.31 2.69 -8.82
C VAL A 150 9.94 1.32 -8.55
N VAL A 151 11.11 1.28 -7.94
CA VAL A 151 11.84 0.03 -7.64
C VAL A 151 11.04 -0.84 -6.68
N GLY A 152 10.56 -0.30 -5.56
CA GLY A 152 9.79 -1.06 -4.57
C GLY A 152 8.53 -1.67 -5.19
N THR A 153 7.82 -0.93 -6.05
CA THR A 153 6.60 -1.44 -6.68
C THR A 153 6.89 -2.39 -7.85
N ALA A 154 8.00 -2.20 -8.56
CA ALA A 154 8.44 -3.15 -9.60
C ALA A 154 8.75 -4.51 -8.97
N LEU A 155 9.45 -4.54 -7.85
CA LEU A 155 9.68 -5.77 -7.09
C LEU A 155 8.37 -6.39 -6.61
N LEU A 156 7.45 -5.59 -6.08
CA LEU A 156 6.14 -6.07 -5.63
C LEU A 156 5.42 -6.80 -6.76
N VAL A 157 5.20 -6.15 -7.88
CA VAL A 157 4.39 -6.71 -8.98
C VAL A 157 5.13 -7.84 -9.71
N GLY A 158 6.43 -7.70 -9.95
CA GLY A 158 7.23 -8.74 -10.61
C GLY A 158 7.21 -10.04 -9.81
N VAL A 159 7.36 -9.99 -8.49
CA VAL A 159 7.30 -11.18 -7.64
C VAL A 159 5.86 -11.70 -7.50
N ILE A 160 4.83 -10.85 -7.43
CA ILE A 160 3.43 -11.29 -7.48
C ILE A 160 3.15 -12.09 -8.75
N PHE A 161 3.67 -11.66 -9.91
CA PHE A 161 3.51 -12.42 -11.16
C PHE A 161 4.16 -13.80 -11.04
N GLY A 162 5.35 -13.91 -10.45
CA GLY A 162 6.00 -15.20 -10.20
C GLY A 162 5.23 -16.09 -9.23
N ILE A 163 4.69 -15.52 -8.16
CA ILE A 163 3.88 -16.23 -7.15
C ILE A 163 2.59 -16.80 -7.74
N THR A 164 2.03 -16.11 -8.75
CA THR A 164 0.72 -16.44 -9.31
C THR A 164 0.77 -17.14 -10.68
N ASP A 165 1.95 -17.28 -11.28
CA ASP A 165 2.09 -17.96 -12.59
C ASP A 165 2.08 -19.49 -12.40
N SER A 166 1.00 -20.14 -12.80
CA SER A 166 0.84 -21.59 -12.71
C SER A 166 1.87 -22.41 -13.50
N ARG A 167 2.56 -21.80 -14.46
CA ARG A 167 3.62 -22.43 -15.26
C ARG A 167 4.98 -22.43 -14.57
N ASN A 168 5.14 -21.57 -13.55
CA ASN A 168 6.37 -21.46 -12.78
C ASN A 168 6.28 -22.33 -11.50
N SER A 169 6.65 -21.77 -10.35
CA SER A 169 6.47 -22.36 -9.02
C SER A 169 5.48 -21.52 -8.22
N PRO A 170 4.18 -21.66 -8.50
CA PRO A 170 3.18 -20.83 -7.84
C PRO A 170 3.08 -21.18 -6.36
N ALA A 171 2.69 -20.19 -5.56
CA ALA A 171 2.34 -20.47 -4.17
C ALA A 171 1.16 -21.46 -4.13
N PRO A 172 1.19 -22.45 -3.24
CA PRO A 172 0.08 -23.37 -3.06
C PRO A 172 -1.24 -22.65 -2.82
N ALA A 173 -2.35 -23.26 -3.22
CA ALA A 173 -3.67 -22.70 -3.00
C ALA A 173 -3.87 -22.31 -1.53
N GLY A 174 -4.33 -21.12 -1.28
CA GLY A 174 -4.53 -20.55 0.06
C GLY A 174 -3.27 -19.98 0.73
N LEU A 175 -2.04 -20.25 0.26
CA LEU A 175 -0.82 -19.65 0.82
C LEU A 175 -0.37 -18.37 0.11
N ALA A 176 -0.86 -18.10 -1.10
CA ALA A 176 -0.49 -16.89 -1.84
C ALA A 176 -0.65 -15.58 -1.00
N PRO A 177 -1.70 -15.38 -0.20
CA PRO A 177 -1.80 -14.22 0.69
C PRO A 177 -0.63 -14.09 1.67
N VAL A 178 -0.19 -15.21 2.26
CA VAL A 178 0.94 -15.22 3.19
C VAL A 178 2.24 -14.85 2.47
N VAL A 179 2.49 -15.43 1.30
CA VAL A 179 3.70 -15.16 0.50
C VAL A 179 3.74 -13.71 0.04
N VAL A 180 2.61 -13.13 -0.38
CA VAL A 180 2.51 -11.69 -0.72
C VAL A 180 2.75 -10.81 0.52
N GLY A 181 2.23 -11.19 1.67
CA GLY A 181 2.52 -10.47 2.92
C GLY A 181 4.00 -10.51 3.29
N LEU A 182 4.67 -11.67 3.17
CA LEU A 182 6.12 -11.78 3.37
C LEU A 182 6.92 -10.95 2.36
N LEU A 183 6.48 -10.85 1.12
CA LEU A 183 7.08 -9.97 0.12
C LEU A 183 6.99 -8.49 0.54
N VAL A 184 5.83 -8.03 1.03
CA VAL A 184 5.68 -6.65 1.50
C VAL A 184 6.53 -6.39 2.74
N LEU A 185 6.60 -7.34 3.68
CA LEU A 185 7.51 -7.28 4.82
C LEU A 185 8.97 -7.12 4.33
N LEU A 186 9.40 -7.93 3.37
CA LEU A 186 10.75 -7.89 2.82
C LEU A 186 11.05 -6.53 2.16
N ILE A 187 10.13 -6.00 1.35
CA ILE A 187 10.27 -4.67 0.75
C ILE A 187 10.41 -3.60 1.84
N GLY A 188 9.58 -3.66 2.88
CA GLY A 188 9.67 -2.73 4.00
C GLY A 188 11.00 -2.80 4.75
N ALA A 189 11.48 -4.01 5.03
CA ALA A 189 12.74 -4.23 5.72
C ALA A 189 13.97 -3.81 4.91
N THR A 190 13.87 -3.78 3.57
CA THR A 190 15.01 -3.47 2.68
C THR A 190 14.98 -2.05 2.11
N PHE A 191 13.81 -1.50 1.82
CA PHE A 191 13.65 -0.19 1.16
C PHE A 191 12.87 0.82 2.00
N GLY A 192 12.35 0.45 3.17
CA GLY A 192 11.47 1.31 3.95
C GLY A 192 12.12 2.55 4.57
N PHE A 193 13.45 2.58 4.72
CA PHE A 193 14.16 3.69 5.36
C PHE A 193 13.99 5.02 4.61
N ASN A 194 13.99 4.99 3.30
CA ASN A 194 13.97 6.20 2.47
C ASN A 194 12.67 7.01 2.62
N SER A 195 11.53 6.34 2.51
CA SER A 195 10.23 7.04 2.45
C SER A 195 9.05 6.24 3.01
N GLY A 196 9.28 5.09 3.66
CA GLY A 196 8.23 4.24 4.21
C GLY A 196 7.53 3.36 3.18
N TYR A 197 8.18 3.04 2.06
CA TYR A 197 7.69 2.08 1.04
C TYR A 197 6.17 2.17 0.78
N ALA A 198 5.69 3.31 0.29
CA ALA A 198 4.27 3.47 -0.02
C ALA A 198 3.76 2.37 -0.94
N ILE A 199 4.42 2.16 -2.09
CA ILE A 199 4.20 1.11 -3.11
C ILE A 199 2.74 0.82 -3.47
N ASN A 200 1.82 1.65 -3.00
CA ASN A 200 0.37 1.48 -3.13
C ASN A 200 -0.30 2.85 -3.07
N PRO A 201 -0.86 3.37 -4.18
CA PRO A 201 -1.54 4.65 -4.21
C PRO A 201 -2.69 4.78 -3.20
N ALA A 202 -3.47 3.73 -2.96
CA ALA A 202 -4.58 3.78 -2.02
C ALA A 202 -4.09 3.83 -0.57
N ARG A 203 -3.01 3.08 -0.25
CA ARG A 203 -2.36 3.04 1.06
C ARG A 203 -1.78 4.41 1.47
N ASP A 204 -1.38 5.24 0.50
CA ASP A 204 -0.86 6.58 0.82
C ASP A 204 -1.94 7.66 0.67
N PHE A 205 -2.60 7.73 -0.48
CA PHE A 205 -3.49 8.85 -0.80
C PHE A 205 -4.80 8.82 -0.01
N GLY A 206 -5.39 7.64 0.26
CA GLY A 206 -6.59 7.53 1.08
C GLY A 206 -6.39 8.05 2.51
N PRO A 207 -5.38 7.56 3.24
CA PRO A 207 -5.02 8.08 4.56
C PRO A 207 -4.56 9.55 4.55
N ARG A 208 -3.90 10.01 3.49
CA ARG A 208 -3.51 11.42 3.33
C ARG A 208 -4.71 12.34 3.18
N LEU A 209 -5.71 11.94 2.40
CA LEU A 209 -6.99 12.66 2.31
C LEU A 209 -7.71 12.69 3.65
N PHE A 210 -7.66 11.59 4.41
CA PHE A 210 -8.22 11.57 5.75
C PHE A 210 -7.51 12.59 6.66
N THR A 211 -6.18 12.61 6.71
CA THR A 211 -5.45 13.58 7.54
C THR A 211 -5.75 15.01 7.15
N PHE A 212 -5.92 15.29 5.83
CA PHE A 212 -6.33 16.63 5.37
C PHE A 212 -7.64 17.09 6.02
N VAL A 213 -8.67 16.24 6.05
CA VAL A 213 -9.98 16.61 6.61
C VAL A 213 -10.03 16.49 8.13
N ALA A 214 -9.15 15.71 8.75
CA ALA A 214 -9.13 15.46 10.19
C ALA A 214 -8.24 16.43 11.00
N GLY A 215 -7.76 17.53 10.36
CA GLY A 215 -7.13 18.64 11.09
C GLY A 215 -5.64 18.86 10.82
N TRP A 216 -4.96 18.04 10.02
CA TRP A 216 -3.56 18.25 9.61
C TRP A 216 -3.38 19.30 8.51
N SER A 217 -4.47 19.91 8.04
CA SER A 217 -4.48 20.99 7.04
C SER A 217 -3.90 20.61 5.67
N GLY A 218 -3.81 21.61 4.77
CA GLY A 218 -3.21 21.46 3.43
C GLY A 218 -1.70 21.20 3.43
N GLU A 219 -1.03 21.26 4.59
CA GLU A 219 0.39 20.96 4.72
C GLU A 219 0.70 19.50 4.36
N VAL A 220 -0.24 18.57 4.52
CA VAL A 220 -0.11 17.17 4.10
C VAL A 220 0.22 16.99 2.62
N PHE A 221 -0.12 17.99 1.77
CA PHE A 221 0.20 17.99 0.34
C PHE A 221 1.45 18.79 0.00
N ARG A 222 1.91 19.69 0.89
CA ARG A 222 3.11 20.51 0.67
C ARG A 222 4.36 19.88 1.27
N ALA A 223 4.20 19.15 2.38
CA ALA A 223 5.31 18.52 3.09
C ALA A 223 6.12 17.58 2.19
N GLY A 224 7.43 17.49 2.48
CA GLY A 224 8.36 16.68 1.69
C GLY A 224 8.48 17.16 0.24
N HIS A 225 8.47 18.49 0.00
CA HIS A 225 8.52 19.08 -1.36
C HIS A 225 7.40 18.56 -2.27
N ALA A 226 6.16 18.62 -1.77
CA ALA A 226 4.96 18.12 -2.44
C ALA A 226 5.01 16.61 -2.74
N TRP A 227 5.50 15.82 -1.81
CA TRP A 227 5.67 14.37 -1.92
C TRP A 227 4.42 13.60 -2.37
N TRP A 228 3.24 14.07 -2.06
CA TRP A 228 1.94 13.37 -2.19
C TRP A 228 1.67 12.69 -3.54
N TRP A 229 2.21 13.22 -4.64
CA TRP A 229 1.99 12.68 -5.98
C TRP A 229 2.91 11.48 -6.30
N VAL A 230 4.08 11.41 -5.66
CA VAL A 230 5.06 10.33 -5.89
C VAL A 230 4.49 8.97 -5.55
N PRO A 231 3.86 8.76 -4.37
CA PRO A 231 3.20 7.48 -4.03
C PRO A 231 2.01 7.10 -4.92
N ILE A 232 1.57 7.99 -5.81
CA ILE A 232 0.52 7.70 -6.80
C ILE A 232 1.15 7.28 -8.13
N VAL A 233 2.02 8.12 -8.67
CA VAL A 233 2.53 7.96 -10.04
C VAL A 233 3.64 6.91 -10.12
N ALA A 234 4.63 7.00 -9.23
CA ALA A 234 5.77 6.11 -9.26
C ALA A 234 5.40 4.62 -9.07
N PRO A 235 4.51 4.23 -8.12
CA PRO A 235 4.04 2.85 -8.02
C PRO A 235 3.32 2.36 -9.27
N CYS A 236 2.51 3.20 -9.92
CA CYS A 236 1.84 2.82 -11.16
C CYS A 236 2.84 2.47 -12.27
N ILE A 237 3.90 3.25 -12.41
CA ILE A 237 4.97 2.99 -13.38
C ILE A 237 5.77 1.75 -12.96
N GLY A 238 6.18 1.68 -11.69
CA GLY A 238 6.93 0.55 -11.15
C GLY A 238 6.22 -0.78 -11.31
N GLY A 239 4.91 -0.83 -11.03
CA GLY A 239 4.11 -2.03 -11.20
C GLY A 239 4.10 -2.55 -12.63
N VAL A 240 3.94 -1.66 -13.60
CA VAL A 240 4.00 -2.01 -15.03
C VAL A 240 5.39 -2.53 -15.43
N ILE A 241 6.45 -1.84 -15.00
CA ILE A 241 7.84 -2.26 -15.25
C ILE A 241 8.12 -3.64 -14.65
N GLY A 242 7.70 -3.88 -13.40
CA GLY A 242 7.91 -5.16 -12.71
C GLY A 242 7.22 -6.32 -13.41
N GLY A 243 5.97 -6.10 -13.88
CA GLY A 243 5.26 -7.07 -14.70
C GLY A 243 5.98 -7.38 -16.02
N TRP A 244 6.46 -6.37 -16.74
CA TRP A 244 7.25 -6.57 -17.95
C TRP A 244 8.57 -7.29 -17.70
N ALA A 245 9.27 -6.95 -16.62
CA ALA A 245 10.50 -7.64 -16.26
C ALA A 245 10.26 -9.14 -16.04
N TYR A 246 9.19 -9.49 -15.30
CA TYR A 246 8.82 -10.89 -15.13
C TYR A 246 8.45 -11.57 -16.46
N ASP A 247 7.58 -10.96 -17.25
CA ASP A 247 7.13 -11.54 -18.52
C ASP A 247 8.32 -11.73 -19.48
N ALA A 248 9.21 -10.76 -19.60
CA ALA A 248 10.37 -10.83 -20.51
C ALA A 248 11.41 -11.88 -20.09
N CYS A 249 11.68 -11.98 -18.78
CA CYS A 249 12.75 -12.83 -18.27
C CYS A 249 12.28 -14.27 -17.97
N VAL A 250 11.00 -14.45 -17.59
CA VAL A 250 10.46 -15.72 -17.12
C VAL A 250 9.18 -16.11 -17.86
N GLY A 251 8.14 -15.27 -17.81
CA GLY A 251 6.80 -15.62 -18.28
C GLY A 251 6.73 -16.05 -19.74
N HIS A 252 7.41 -15.33 -20.63
CA HIS A 252 7.46 -15.65 -22.06
C HIS A 252 8.45 -16.77 -22.42
N ARG A 253 9.21 -17.29 -21.44
CA ARG A 253 10.17 -18.39 -21.67
C ARG A 253 9.55 -19.76 -21.46
N PHE A 254 8.35 -19.85 -20.91
CA PHE A 254 7.64 -21.11 -20.81
C PHE A 254 7.13 -21.54 -22.20
N PRO A 255 7.18 -22.85 -22.51
CA PRO A 255 6.56 -23.36 -23.73
C PRO A 255 5.08 -22.99 -23.77
N SER A 256 4.57 -22.67 -24.97
CA SER A 256 3.13 -22.57 -25.21
C SER A 256 2.49 -23.90 -24.79
N ALA A 257 1.43 -23.88 -23.99
CA ALA A 257 0.63 -25.05 -23.74
C ALA A 257 0.11 -25.55 -25.12
N GLY A 258 0.59 -26.73 -25.53
CA GLY A 258 0.18 -27.40 -26.76
C GLY A 258 -1.29 -27.85 -26.70
#